data_dcf669aa5c30e904f8f3d47d7c184889
#
_entry.id   dcf669aa5c30e904f8f3d47d7c184889
#
_cell.length_a   1.000
_cell.length_b   1.000
_cell.length_c   1.000
_cell.angle_alpha   90.00
_cell.angle_beta   90.00
_cell.angle_gamma   90.00
#
_symmetry.space_group_name_H-M   'P 1'
#
loop_
_entity.id
_entity.type
_entity.pdbx_description
1 polymer ?
#
loop_
_entity_poly.entity_id
_entity_poly.type
_entity_poly.pdbx_seq_one_letter_code
_entity_poly.pdbx_strand_id
1 'polypeptide(L)'
;MTTRRDFLKTMTMASAGLALGAGDILANPTFASQRKITDKVKIAYVGIGNRGEQIIGDFARTGMVEVVALCDVDMGAPHTQKVMNQYPKAKRFRDFRQMFDKAGNEFDAVAIATPDHSHFPISMLALASGKHVYVEKPLARTFYEGELLMQAALKRPNLVTQVGNQGHSEANYFQFKAWMDAGIIKDVTAVTAHMNNPRRWHKWDTNIYKFPAGQQLPKDMEWDPWL
;
A
#
# COMPACT_ATOMS: atom_id res chain seq x y z
N MET A 1 -16.79 8.55 16.38
CA MET A 1 -16.00 7.56 15.62
C MET A 1 -16.76 7.21 14.37
N THR A 2 -16.20 7.47 13.20
CA THR A 2 -16.82 7.08 11.93
C THR A 2 -16.75 5.57 11.79
N THR A 3 -17.85 4.88 11.59
CA THR A 3 -17.87 3.43 11.40
C THR A 3 -17.36 3.08 10.00
N ARG A 4 -16.90 1.82 9.81
CA ARG A 4 -16.54 1.28 8.49
C ARG A 4 -17.65 1.53 7.45
N ARG A 5 -18.91 1.38 7.86
CA ARG A 5 -20.07 1.59 6.99
C ARG A 5 -20.21 3.06 6.55
N ASP A 6 -19.94 4.01 7.46
CA ASP A 6 -19.98 5.43 7.15
C ASP A 6 -18.79 5.82 6.26
N PHE A 7 -17.60 5.26 6.51
CA PHE A 7 -16.43 5.43 5.65
C PHE A 7 -16.69 4.92 4.22
N LEU A 8 -17.23 3.70 4.08
CA LEU A 8 -17.56 3.14 2.77
C LEU A 8 -18.64 3.95 2.05
N LYS A 9 -19.65 4.46 2.76
CA LYS A 9 -20.68 5.37 2.19
C LYS A 9 -20.02 6.67 1.71
N THR A 10 -19.13 7.25 2.50
CA THR A 10 -18.41 8.48 2.11
C THR A 10 -17.53 8.25 0.89
N MET A 11 -16.86 7.10 0.81
CA MET A 11 -16.06 6.72 -0.36
C MET A 11 -16.92 6.46 -1.60
N THR A 12 -18.08 5.81 -1.45
CA THR A 12 -19.04 5.61 -2.54
C THR A 12 -19.61 6.95 -3.02
N MET A 13 -19.91 7.88 -2.12
CA MET A 13 -20.36 9.23 -2.48
C MET A 13 -19.24 10.05 -3.14
N ALA A 14 -17.98 9.90 -2.69
CA ALA A 14 -16.85 10.54 -3.33
C ALA A 14 -16.60 10.00 -4.75
N SER A 15 -16.77 8.68 -4.98
CA SER A 15 -16.69 8.08 -6.31
C SER A 15 -17.86 8.47 -7.21
N ALA A 16 -19.09 8.59 -6.67
CA ALA A 16 -20.26 9.08 -7.39
C ALA A 16 -20.14 10.58 -7.73
N GLY A 17 -19.60 11.39 -6.81
CA GLY A 17 -19.31 12.80 -7.05
C GLY A 17 -18.26 13.02 -8.14
N LEU A 18 -17.28 12.13 -8.27
CA LEU A 18 -16.32 12.13 -9.36
C LEU A 18 -16.96 11.80 -10.72
N ALA A 19 -18.00 10.96 -10.74
CA ALA A 19 -18.75 10.63 -11.96
C ALA A 19 -19.69 11.75 -12.42
N LEU A 20 -20.14 12.61 -11.51
CA LEU A 20 -21.12 13.69 -11.77
C LEU A 20 -20.48 15.07 -12.00
N GLY A 21 -19.18 15.18 -12.22
CA GLY A 21 -18.54 16.43 -12.63
C GLY A 21 -18.41 17.50 -11.53
N ALA A 22 -18.48 17.13 -10.25
CA ALA A 22 -18.16 18.03 -9.13
C ALA A 22 -16.63 18.31 -9.07
N GLY A 23 -16.12 18.96 -10.13
CA GLY A 23 -14.69 19.22 -10.35
C GLY A 23 -14.05 20.21 -9.38
N ASP A 24 -14.81 20.93 -8.56
CA ASP A 24 -14.28 22.08 -7.82
C ASP A 24 -13.95 21.83 -6.34
N ILE A 25 -14.39 20.72 -5.78
CA ILE A 25 -14.14 20.45 -4.34
C ILE A 25 -12.80 19.77 -4.09
N LEU A 26 -12.19 19.17 -5.11
CA LEU A 26 -10.91 18.43 -4.99
C LEU A 26 -9.70 19.15 -5.58
N ALA A 27 -9.91 20.31 -6.20
CA ALA A 27 -8.85 21.15 -6.73
C ALA A 27 -8.44 22.21 -5.71
N ASN A 28 -7.87 21.81 -4.58
CA ASN A 28 -7.18 22.76 -3.72
C ASN A 28 -5.67 22.66 -3.96
N PRO A 29 -5.06 23.55 -4.78
CA PRO A 29 -3.65 23.50 -5.11
C PRO A 29 -2.72 23.97 -3.97
N THR A 30 -3.26 24.17 -2.78
CA THR A 30 -2.54 24.79 -1.66
C THR A 30 -1.53 23.89 -0.93
N PHE A 31 -1.34 22.65 -1.32
CA PHE A 31 -0.38 21.74 -0.66
C PHE A 31 0.89 21.43 -1.45
N ALA A 32 1.10 22.06 -2.61
CA ALA A 32 2.44 22.09 -3.20
C ALA A 32 3.29 23.10 -2.42
N SER A 33 3.66 22.77 -1.19
CA SER A 33 4.70 23.51 -0.49
C SER A 33 5.94 23.42 -1.35
N GLN A 34 6.56 24.56 -1.67
CA GLN A 34 7.85 24.63 -2.36
C GLN A 34 8.92 24.01 -1.46
N ARG A 35 8.98 22.67 -1.44
CA ARG A 35 10.04 21.95 -0.74
C ARG A 35 11.34 22.12 -1.51
N LYS A 36 12.40 22.42 -0.79
CA LYS A 36 13.75 22.33 -1.34
C LYS A 36 14.02 20.86 -1.69
N ILE A 37 14.68 20.61 -2.82
CA ILE A 37 15.08 19.26 -3.30
C ILE A 37 15.89 18.49 -2.24
N THR A 38 16.44 19.17 -1.25
CA THR A 38 17.22 18.62 -0.13
C THR A 38 16.37 18.08 1.02
N ASP A 39 15.06 18.35 1.04
CA ASP A 39 14.20 17.92 2.14
C ASP A 39 13.81 16.45 1.95
N LYS A 40 13.90 15.67 3.03
CA LYS A 40 13.45 14.28 3.02
C LYS A 40 11.95 14.18 2.80
N VAL A 41 11.53 13.20 2.03
CA VAL A 41 10.11 12.86 1.85
C VAL A 41 9.61 12.23 3.16
N LYS A 42 8.57 12.80 3.74
CA LYS A 42 7.93 12.28 4.94
C LYS A 42 6.94 11.19 4.56
N ILE A 43 7.15 9.98 5.06
CA ILE A 43 6.33 8.82 4.70
C ILE A 43 5.61 8.25 5.92
N ALA A 44 4.32 7.98 5.75
CA ALA A 44 3.53 7.16 6.63
C ALA A 44 3.45 5.72 6.08
N TYR A 45 3.56 4.72 6.93
CA TYR A 45 3.52 3.31 6.54
C TYR A 45 2.30 2.62 7.13
N VAL A 46 1.56 1.88 6.29
CA VAL A 46 0.40 1.08 6.69
C VAL A 46 0.66 -0.38 6.36
N GLY A 47 0.61 -1.24 7.39
CA GLY A 47 1.14 -2.59 7.35
C GLY A 47 2.65 -2.58 7.51
N ILE A 48 3.14 -2.68 8.75
CA ILE A 48 4.56 -2.50 9.07
C ILE A 48 5.30 -3.79 9.40
N GLY A 49 4.58 -4.91 9.44
CA GLY A 49 5.17 -6.21 9.69
C GLY A 49 5.69 -6.89 8.43
N ASN A 50 6.60 -7.84 8.55
CA ASN A 50 7.10 -8.69 7.46
C ASN A 50 7.49 -7.90 6.19
N ARG A 51 6.61 -7.88 5.17
CA ARG A 51 6.87 -7.15 3.93
C ARG A 51 6.97 -5.64 4.15
N GLY A 52 6.14 -5.09 5.03
CA GLY A 52 6.22 -3.67 5.40
C GLY A 52 7.56 -3.31 6.02
N GLU A 53 8.12 -4.13 6.89
CA GLU A 53 9.47 -3.94 7.44
C GLU A 53 10.53 -3.86 6.35
N GLN A 54 10.47 -4.76 5.34
CA GLN A 54 11.41 -4.73 4.22
C GLN A 54 11.31 -3.43 3.44
N ILE A 55 10.10 -3.00 3.10
CA ILE A 55 9.85 -1.74 2.37
C ILE A 55 10.36 -0.54 3.16
N ILE A 56 10.07 -0.46 4.45
CA ILE A 56 10.59 0.61 5.31
C ILE A 56 12.11 0.65 5.26
N GLY A 57 12.77 -0.51 5.37
CA GLY A 57 14.22 -0.63 5.27
C GLY A 57 14.77 -0.22 3.91
N ASP A 58 14.09 -0.59 2.82
CA ASP A 58 14.50 -0.24 1.46
C ASP A 58 14.42 1.28 1.24
N PHE A 59 13.34 1.91 1.63
CA PHE A 59 13.21 3.35 1.57
C PHE A 59 14.22 4.07 2.47
N ALA A 60 14.44 3.59 3.69
CA ALA A 60 15.38 4.19 4.63
C ALA A 60 16.82 4.15 4.11
N ARG A 61 17.24 3.07 3.41
CA ARG A 61 18.58 2.96 2.80
C ARG A 61 18.85 4.01 1.73
N THR A 62 17.85 4.60 1.13
CA THR A 62 18.04 5.70 0.17
C THR A 62 18.56 6.99 0.83
N GLY A 63 18.38 7.13 2.15
CA GLY A 63 18.70 8.35 2.87
C GLY A 63 17.75 9.53 2.58
N MET A 64 16.79 9.37 1.67
CA MET A 64 15.90 10.43 1.17
C MET A 64 14.56 10.50 1.88
N VAL A 65 14.29 9.62 2.85
CA VAL A 65 12.98 9.55 3.52
C VAL A 65 13.07 9.80 5.02
N GLU A 66 11.96 10.22 5.59
CA GLU A 66 11.71 10.31 7.03
C GLU A 66 10.45 9.51 7.36
N VAL A 67 10.56 8.57 8.31
CA VAL A 67 9.44 7.78 8.82
C VAL A 67 8.72 8.59 9.87
N VAL A 68 7.50 9.05 9.59
CA VAL A 68 6.76 9.94 10.50
C VAL A 68 5.56 9.27 11.15
N ALA A 69 4.98 8.27 10.54
CA ALA A 69 3.87 7.52 11.09
C ALA A 69 3.94 6.03 10.72
N LEU A 70 3.53 5.18 11.65
CA LEU A 70 3.44 3.74 11.53
C LEU A 70 2.01 3.31 11.89
N CYS A 71 1.37 2.54 11.03
CA CYS A 71 0.02 2.02 11.23
C CYS A 71 -0.01 0.51 11.01
N ASP A 72 -0.51 -0.22 11.99
CA ASP A 72 -0.78 -1.66 11.88
C ASP A 72 -1.88 -2.05 12.86
N VAL A 73 -2.73 -2.98 12.48
CA VAL A 73 -3.82 -3.47 13.34
C VAL A 73 -3.31 -4.36 14.47
N ASP A 74 -2.13 -4.96 14.31
CA ASP A 74 -1.49 -5.81 15.31
C ASP A 74 -0.19 -5.18 15.81
N MET A 75 -0.33 -4.20 16.67
CA MET A 75 0.79 -3.50 17.29
C MET A 75 1.52 -4.34 18.35
N GLY A 76 0.94 -5.45 18.78
CA GLY A 76 1.55 -6.36 19.78
C GLY A 76 2.45 -7.42 19.19
N ALA A 77 2.35 -7.68 17.90
CA ALA A 77 3.13 -8.73 17.25
C ALA A 77 4.66 -8.44 17.27
N PRO A 78 5.51 -9.46 17.45
CA PRO A 78 6.96 -9.26 17.51
C PRO A 78 7.54 -8.52 16.30
N HIS A 79 7.02 -8.77 15.10
CA HIS A 79 7.50 -8.14 13.86
C HIS A 79 7.11 -6.65 13.78
N THR A 80 5.96 -6.24 14.30
CA THR A 80 5.56 -4.83 14.38
C THR A 80 6.31 -4.10 15.47
N GLN A 81 6.50 -4.75 16.63
CA GLN A 81 7.30 -4.21 17.74
C GLN A 81 8.74 -3.90 17.30
N LYS A 82 9.35 -4.78 16.50
CA LYS A 82 10.69 -4.59 15.95
C LYS A 82 10.79 -3.28 15.18
N VAL A 83 9.86 -3.02 14.27
CA VAL A 83 9.82 -1.79 13.47
C VAL A 83 9.57 -0.56 14.34
N MET A 84 8.63 -0.64 15.27
CA MET A 84 8.35 0.47 16.18
C MET A 84 9.56 0.87 17.04
N ASN A 85 10.38 -0.11 17.44
CA ASN A 85 11.60 0.16 18.19
C ASN A 85 12.69 0.81 17.35
N GLN A 86 12.75 0.53 16.04
CA GLN A 86 13.66 1.20 15.11
C GLN A 86 13.28 2.65 14.84
N TYR A 87 11.98 2.98 14.90
CA TYR A 87 11.45 4.33 14.65
C TYR A 87 10.66 4.88 15.85
N PRO A 88 11.32 5.12 17.00
CA PRO A 88 10.61 5.50 18.24
C PRO A 88 9.93 6.87 18.17
N LYS A 89 10.34 7.74 17.26
CA LYS A 89 9.76 9.08 17.07
C LYS A 89 8.52 9.06 16.16
N ALA A 90 8.31 7.99 15.39
CA ALA A 90 7.16 7.88 14.50
C ALA A 90 5.86 7.73 15.32
N LYS A 91 4.82 8.45 14.90
CA LYS A 91 3.49 8.31 15.50
C LYS A 91 2.91 6.93 15.21
N ARG A 92 2.11 6.41 16.11
CA ARG A 92 1.58 5.03 16.05
C ARG A 92 0.07 5.03 15.96
N PHE A 93 -0.46 4.26 15.02
CA PHE A 93 -1.89 4.15 14.76
C PHE A 93 -2.28 2.69 14.53
N ARG A 94 -3.44 2.28 15.02
CA ARG A 94 -4.02 0.97 14.74
C ARG A 94 -4.99 1.01 13.56
N ASP A 95 -5.50 2.19 13.24
CA ASP A 95 -6.46 2.43 12.18
C ASP A 95 -5.90 3.52 11.25
N PHE A 96 -5.77 3.18 9.95
CA PHE A 96 -5.26 4.11 8.94
C PHE A 96 -6.16 5.35 8.79
N ARG A 97 -7.47 5.23 9.00
CA ARG A 97 -8.41 6.36 8.95
C ARG A 97 -8.06 7.41 10.01
N GLN A 98 -7.76 6.94 11.22
CA GLN A 98 -7.30 7.83 12.31
C GLN A 98 -5.92 8.43 12.02
N MET A 99 -5.03 7.68 11.34
CA MET A 99 -3.72 8.19 10.93
C MET A 99 -3.88 9.37 9.96
N PHE A 100 -4.76 9.26 8.97
CA PHE A 100 -5.03 10.35 8.05
C PHE A 100 -5.67 11.55 8.76
N ASP A 101 -6.65 11.32 9.63
CA ASP A 101 -7.35 12.39 10.35
C ASP A 101 -6.41 13.16 11.29
N LYS A 102 -5.53 12.47 12.04
CA LYS A 102 -4.71 13.06 13.09
C LYS A 102 -3.32 13.51 12.64
N ALA A 103 -2.78 12.90 11.60
CA ALA A 103 -1.42 13.13 11.12
C ALA A 103 -1.33 13.39 9.61
N GLY A 104 -2.43 13.49 8.89
CA GLY A 104 -2.44 13.65 7.44
C GLY A 104 -1.64 14.84 6.91
N ASN A 105 -1.51 15.90 7.69
CA ASN A 105 -0.71 17.07 7.31
C ASN A 105 0.81 16.91 7.58
N GLU A 106 1.23 15.80 8.18
CA GLU A 106 2.61 15.59 8.59
C GLU A 106 3.42 14.71 7.62
N PHE A 107 2.75 14.06 6.66
CA PHE A 107 3.41 13.23 5.66
C PHE A 107 3.02 13.62 4.24
N ASP A 108 3.89 13.28 3.30
CA ASP A 108 3.76 13.57 1.88
C ASP A 108 3.31 12.34 1.11
N ALA A 109 3.73 11.17 1.57
CA ALA A 109 3.51 9.90 0.92
C ALA A 109 3.04 8.83 1.90
N VAL A 110 2.35 7.82 1.36
CA VAL A 110 1.95 6.63 2.08
C VAL A 110 2.52 5.40 1.39
N ALA A 111 3.16 4.53 2.16
CA ALA A 111 3.58 3.21 1.70
C ALA A 111 2.67 2.14 2.33
N ILE A 112 2.09 1.28 1.50
CA ILE A 112 1.04 0.34 1.89
C ILE A 112 1.53 -1.09 1.65
N ALA A 113 1.57 -1.88 2.71
CA ALA A 113 1.96 -3.30 2.68
C ALA A 113 1.04 -4.16 3.58
N THR A 114 -0.22 -3.84 3.56
CA THR A 114 -1.31 -4.55 4.24
C THR A 114 -1.71 -5.83 3.50
N PRO A 115 -2.64 -6.63 4.02
CA PRO A 115 -3.33 -7.64 3.22
C PRO A 115 -4.05 -7.04 2.01
N ASP A 116 -4.17 -7.83 0.95
CA ASP A 116 -4.63 -7.42 -0.39
C ASP A 116 -5.95 -6.64 -0.39
N HIS A 117 -6.87 -7.00 0.52
CA HIS A 117 -8.19 -6.36 0.60
C HIS A 117 -8.17 -4.90 1.06
N SER A 118 -7.09 -4.48 1.72
CA SER A 118 -6.96 -3.11 2.22
C SER A 118 -6.18 -2.18 1.28
N HIS A 119 -5.54 -2.72 0.22
CA HIS A 119 -4.76 -1.91 -0.72
C HIS A 119 -5.59 -0.82 -1.38
N PHE A 120 -6.76 -1.19 -1.89
CA PHE A 120 -7.65 -0.26 -2.58
C PHE A 120 -8.15 0.88 -1.69
N PRO A 121 -8.81 0.63 -0.54
CA PRO A 121 -9.37 1.71 0.28
C PRO A 121 -8.30 2.66 0.82
N ILE A 122 -7.13 2.15 1.20
CA ILE A 122 -6.03 2.98 1.70
C ILE A 122 -5.45 3.84 0.58
N SER A 123 -5.20 3.26 -0.60
CA SER A 123 -4.69 3.99 -1.77
C SER A 123 -5.64 5.07 -2.23
N MET A 124 -6.95 4.79 -2.27
CA MET A 124 -7.97 5.77 -2.64
C MET A 124 -8.03 6.93 -1.64
N LEU A 125 -7.96 6.64 -0.34
CA LEU A 125 -7.90 7.68 0.69
C LEU A 125 -6.64 8.54 0.56
N ALA A 126 -5.48 7.92 0.30
CA ALA A 126 -4.23 8.63 0.11
C ALA A 126 -4.30 9.58 -1.10
N LEU A 127 -4.77 9.10 -2.25
CA LEU A 127 -4.96 9.93 -3.44
C LEU A 127 -5.98 11.05 -3.20
N ALA A 128 -7.11 10.77 -2.54
CA ALA A 128 -8.10 11.77 -2.18
C ALA A 128 -7.54 12.86 -1.26
N SER A 129 -6.62 12.48 -0.37
CA SER A 129 -5.93 13.37 0.56
C SER A 129 -4.69 14.06 -0.06
N GLY A 130 -4.46 13.93 -1.38
CA GLY A 130 -3.34 14.55 -2.06
C GLY A 130 -1.97 13.97 -1.70
N LYS A 131 -1.88 12.69 -1.35
CA LYS A 131 -0.63 12.02 -0.99
C LYS A 131 -0.10 11.16 -2.12
N HIS A 132 1.23 11.11 -2.26
CA HIS A 132 1.90 10.11 -3.08
C HIS A 132 1.68 8.71 -2.52
N VAL A 133 1.61 7.71 -3.39
CA VAL A 133 1.27 6.33 -3.00
C VAL A 133 2.30 5.34 -3.51
N TYR A 134 2.83 4.56 -2.61
CA TYR A 134 3.45 3.27 -2.92
C TYR A 134 2.58 2.17 -2.34
N VAL A 135 2.17 1.20 -3.14
CA VAL A 135 1.33 0.08 -2.70
C VAL A 135 1.92 -1.24 -3.16
N GLU A 136 1.99 -2.23 -2.26
CA GLU A 136 2.43 -3.57 -2.61
C GLU A 136 1.49 -4.25 -3.60
N LYS A 137 2.01 -5.25 -4.29
CA LYS A 137 1.22 -6.11 -5.18
C LYS A 137 0.32 -7.06 -4.35
N PRO A 138 -0.86 -7.41 -4.86
CA PRO A 138 -1.53 -6.87 -6.02
C PRO A 138 -2.07 -5.46 -5.77
N LEU A 139 -2.17 -4.65 -6.81
CA LEU A 139 -2.68 -3.27 -6.70
C LEU A 139 -4.06 -3.21 -6.04
N ALA A 140 -4.92 -4.15 -6.37
CA ALA A 140 -6.29 -4.25 -5.90
C ALA A 140 -6.78 -5.70 -5.99
N ARG A 141 -7.91 -6.03 -5.37
CA ARG A 141 -8.53 -7.36 -5.41
C ARG A 141 -9.34 -7.63 -6.66
N THR A 142 -9.92 -6.59 -7.25
CA THR A 142 -10.81 -6.69 -8.39
C THR A 142 -10.34 -5.79 -9.53
N PHE A 143 -10.74 -6.13 -10.76
CA PHE A 143 -10.49 -5.30 -11.93
C PHE A 143 -11.11 -3.90 -11.76
N TYR A 144 -12.33 -3.83 -11.22
CA TYR A 144 -13.03 -2.57 -11.01
C TYR A 144 -12.32 -1.64 -10.01
N GLU A 145 -11.79 -2.18 -8.89
CA GLU A 145 -10.97 -1.41 -7.96
C GLU A 145 -9.70 -0.87 -8.63
N GLY A 146 -9.04 -1.69 -9.44
CA GLY A 146 -7.85 -1.29 -10.21
C GLY A 146 -8.15 -0.17 -11.20
N GLU A 147 -9.27 -0.25 -11.90
CA GLU A 147 -9.71 0.79 -12.82
C GLU A 147 -10.01 2.11 -12.11
N LEU A 148 -10.70 2.07 -10.97
CA LEU A 148 -10.95 3.25 -10.15
C LEU A 148 -9.66 3.92 -9.66
N LEU A 149 -8.67 3.12 -9.22
CA LEU A 149 -7.36 3.65 -8.82
C LEU A 149 -6.62 4.30 -9.98
N MET A 150 -6.64 3.67 -11.15
CA MET A 150 -6.05 4.23 -12.36
C MET A 150 -6.69 5.58 -12.71
N GLN A 151 -8.01 5.64 -12.72
CA GLN A 151 -8.73 6.89 -12.98
C GLN A 151 -8.44 7.97 -11.93
N ALA A 152 -8.33 7.60 -10.65
CA ALA A 152 -7.98 8.52 -9.58
C ALA A 152 -6.56 9.08 -9.74
N ALA A 153 -5.61 8.25 -10.16
CA ALA A 153 -4.24 8.65 -10.42
C ALA A 153 -4.14 9.58 -11.64
N LEU A 154 -4.82 9.24 -12.75
CA LEU A 154 -4.85 10.06 -13.96
C LEU A 154 -5.42 11.47 -13.73
N LYS A 155 -6.39 11.60 -12.81
CA LYS A 155 -6.96 12.91 -12.41
C LYS A 155 -6.02 13.72 -11.53
N ARG A 156 -4.90 13.15 -11.06
CA ARG A 156 -3.93 13.79 -10.17
C ARG A 156 -2.49 13.61 -10.68
N PRO A 157 -2.15 14.17 -11.84
CA PRO A 157 -0.84 13.94 -12.48
C PRO A 157 0.35 14.49 -11.68
N ASN A 158 0.09 15.31 -10.67
CA ASN A 158 1.08 15.81 -9.73
C ASN A 158 1.40 14.82 -8.60
N LEU A 159 0.64 13.74 -8.44
CA LEU A 159 0.90 12.70 -7.47
C LEU A 159 1.66 11.54 -8.11
N VAL A 160 2.69 11.08 -7.43
CA VAL A 160 3.43 9.87 -7.81
C VAL A 160 2.72 8.65 -7.25
N THR A 161 2.46 7.68 -8.11
CA THR A 161 1.89 6.38 -7.74
C THR A 161 2.80 5.26 -8.22
N GLN A 162 3.08 4.29 -7.36
CA GLN A 162 3.95 3.16 -7.67
C GLN A 162 3.40 1.87 -7.08
N VAL A 163 3.33 0.82 -7.89
CA VAL A 163 3.05 -0.55 -7.41
C VAL A 163 4.36 -1.26 -7.09
N GLY A 164 4.39 -1.97 -5.98
CA GLY A 164 5.56 -2.71 -5.49
C GLY A 164 5.81 -4.00 -6.25
N ASN A 165 6.45 -3.92 -7.39
CA ASN A 165 6.85 -5.04 -8.24
C ASN A 165 8.36 -5.21 -8.21
N GLN A 166 8.90 -5.80 -7.14
CA GLN A 166 10.34 -5.88 -6.93
C GLN A 166 11.10 -6.60 -8.04
N GLY A 167 10.54 -7.62 -8.67
CA GLY A 167 11.16 -8.34 -9.77
C GLY A 167 11.54 -7.45 -10.97
N HIS A 168 10.84 -6.33 -11.16
CA HIS A 168 11.16 -5.35 -12.21
C HIS A 168 12.33 -4.41 -11.84
N SER A 169 12.85 -4.52 -10.64
CA SER A 169 13.98 -3.71 -10.14
C SER A 169 15.24 -4.55 -9.89
N GLU A 170 15.21 -5.83 -10.24
CA GLU A 170 16.31 -6.74 -10.05
C GLU A 170 17.27 -6.77 -11.25
N ALA A 171 18.54 -7.09 -11.01
CA ALA A 171 19.57 -7.10 -12.04
C ALA A 171 19.25 -8.02 -13.22
N ASN A 172 18.62 -9.18 -12.97
CA ASN A 172 18.20 -10.12 -14.00
C ASN A 172 17.15 -9.53 -14.95
N TYR A 173 16.25 -8.67 -14.48
CA TYR A 173 15.31 -7.97 -15.35
C TYR A 173 16.03 -7.05 -16.33
N PHE A 174 16.98 -6.24 -15.86
CA PHE A 174 17.76 -5.35 -16.70
C PHE A 174 18.65 -6.11 -17.67
N GLN A 175 19.23 -7.24 -17.25
CA GLN A 175 19.99 -8.12 -18.11
C GLN A 175 19.12 -8.70 -19.24
N PHE A 176 17.93 -9.22 -18.88
CA PHE A 176 16.99 -9.74 -19.87
C PHE A 176 16.55 -8.66 -20.86
N LYS A 177 16.21 -7.45 -20.35
CA LYS A 177 15.87 -6.32 -21.19
C LYS A 177 17.00 -5.97 -22.16
N ALA A 178 18.24 -5.92 -21.69
CA ALA A 178 19.40 -5.63 -22.54
C ALA A 178 19.56 -6.68 -23.67
N TRP A 179 19.31 -7.94 -23.39
CA TRP A 179 19.35 -8.99 -24.42
C TRP A 179 18.21 -8.86 -25.46
N MET A 180 17.02 -8.47 -25.01
CA MET A 180 15.91 -8.17 -25.92
C MET A 180 16.23 -6.96 -26.81
N ASP A 181 16.70 -5.87 -26.22
CA ASP A 181 17.04 -4.63 -26.94
C ASP A 181 18.20 -4.86 -27.96
N ALA A 182 19.15 -5.72 -27.62
CA ALA A 182 20.25 -6.11 -28.51
C ALA A 182 19.85 -7.14 -29.59
N GLY A 183 18.61 -7.62 -29.61
CA GLY A 183 18.13 -8.62 -30.56
C GLY A 183 18.74 -10.02 -30.36
N ILE A 184 19.37 -10.29 -29.21
CA ILE A 184 19.87 -11.62 -28.83
C ILE A 184 18.70 -12.57 -28.60
N ILE A 185 17.68 -12.09 -27.88
CA ILE A 185 16.40 -12.79 -27.70
C ILE A 185 15.40 -12.14 -28.63
N LYS A 186 15.01 -12.85 -29.68
CA LYS A 186 14.08 -12.37 -30.71
C LYS A 186 13.26 -13.54 -31.25
N ASP A 187 12.19 -13.22 -31.95
CA ASP A 187 11.32 -14.20 -32.62
C ASP A 187 10.82 -15.30 -31.67
N VAL A 188 10.48 -14.91 -30.43
CA VAL A 188 10.03 -15.84 -29.39
C VAL A 188 8.68 -16.43 -29.76
N THR A 189 8.65 -17.75 -30.02
CA THR A 189 7.43 -18.49 -30.40
C THR A 189 6.79 -19.24 -29.23
N ALA A 190 7.56 -19.48 -28.16
CA ALA A 190 7.05 -20.16 -26.97
C ALA A 190 7.81 -19.71 -25.72
N VAL A 191 7.08 -19.64 -24.60
CA VAL A 191 7.66 -19.37 -23.28
C VAL A 191 7.18 -20.46 -22.32
N THR A 192 8.12 -21.12 -21.63
CA THR A 192 7.79 -22.08 -20.58
C THR A 192 8.26 -21.55 -19.24
N ALA A 193 7.33 -21.39 -18.31
CA ALA A 193 7.64 -20.93 -16.95
C ALA A 193 7.42 -22.07 -15.94
N HIS A 194 8.42 -22.29 -15.09
CA HIS A 194 8.37 -23.29 -14.03
C HIS A 194 8.44 -22.64 -12.66
N MET A 195 7.64 -23.14 -11.72
CA MET A 195 7.72 -22.81 -10.32
C MET A 195 8.01 -24.10 -9.54
N ASN A 196 9.21 -24.19 -8.94
CA ASN A 196 9.67 -25.42 -8.28
C ASN A 196 8.91 -25.73 -7.00
N ASN A 197 8.44 -24.72 -6.27
CA ASN A 197 7.71 -24.90 -5.02
C ASN A 197 6.52 -23.95 -4.95
N PRO A 198 5.29 -24.45 -4.79
CA PRO A 198 4.14 -23.62 -4.49
C PRO A 198 4.34 -22.99 -3.10
N ARG A 199 4.67 -21.70 -3.06
CA ARG A 199 5.08 -21.01 -1.83
C ARG A 199 4.05 -21.01 -0.73
N ARG A 200 2.78 -21.18 -1.04
CA ARG A 200 1.67 -21.05 -0.09
C ARG A 200 0.71 -22.20 -0.19
N TRP A 201 1.17 -23.33 -0.72
CA TRP A 201 0.35 -24.52 -0.74
C TRP A 201 0.37 -25.16 0.63
N HIS A 202 -0.74 -25.12 1.32
CA HIS A 202 -0.94 -25.92 2.50
C HIS A 202 -1.28 -27.34 2.06
N LYS A 203 -0.72 -28.34 2.74
CA LYS A 203 -1.12 -29.72 2.52
C LYS A 203 -2.63 -29.81 2.73
N TRP A 204 -3.33 -30.34 1.74
CA TRP A 204 -4.74 -30.58 1.86
C TRP A 204 -4.96 -31.70 2.88
N ASP A 205 -5.64 -31.38 3.99
CA ASP A 205 -6.05 -32.38 4.97
C ASP A 205 -7.47 -32.82 4.61
N THR A 206 -7.61 -34.03 4.06
CA THR A 206 -8.88 -34.61 3.68
C THR A 206 -9.77 -34.94 4.88
N ASN A 207 -9.26 -34.86 6.10
CA ASN A 207 -10.04 -35.11 7.32
C ASN A 207 -10.71 -33.83 7.86
N ILE A 208 -10.44 -32.67 7.29
CA ILE A 208 -11.10 -31.41 7.66
C ILE A 208 -12.40 -31.27 6.85
N TYR A 209 -13.51 -31.68 7.45
CA TYR A 209 -14.85 -31.57 6.86
C TYR A 209 -15.63 -30.33 7.27
N LYS A 210 -15.12 -29.57 8.23
CA LYS A 210 -15.76 -28.37 8.77
C LYS A 210 -14.73 -27.27 8.97
N PHE A 211 -15.17 -26.03 8.86
CA PHE A 211 -14.33 -24.91 9.30
C PHE A 211 -13.91 -25.12 10.76
N PRO A 212 -12.65 -24.84 11.11
CA PRO A 212 -12.22 -24.87 12.51
C PRO A 212 -13.05 -23.89 13.33
N ALA A 213 -13.18 -24.18 14.63
CA ALA A 213 -13.83 -23.25 15.55
C ALA A 213 -13.14 -21.90 15.53
N GLY A 214 -13.90 -20.83 15.68
CA GLY A 214 -13.36 -19.49 15.78
C GLY A 214 -12.31 -19.39 16.90
N GLN A 215 -11.24 -18.68 16.65
CA GLN A 215 -10.20 -18.41 17.63
C GLN A 215 -10.42 -17.04 18.26
N GLN A 216 -9.96 -16.86 19.49
CA GLN A 216 -9.95 -15.55 20.11
C GLN A 216 -8.93 -14.66 19.40
N LEU A 217 -9.30 -13.40 19.19
CA LEU A 217 -8.36 -12.43 18.66
C LEU A 217 -7.17 -12.23 19.61
N PRO A 218 -5.96 -12.03 19.07
CA PRO A 218 -4.84 -11.57 19.87
C PRO A 218 -5.22 -10.29 20.62
N LYS A 219 -4.78 -10.15 21.87
CA LYS A 219 -5.14 -9.05 22.76
C LYS A 219 -4.87 -7.66 22.19
N ASP A 220 -3.83 -7.54 21.38
CA ASP A 220 -3.36 -6.26 20.81
C ASP A 220 -3.73 -6.08 19.34
N MET A 221 -4.64 -6.91 18.81
CA MET A 221 -5.12 -6.82 17.43
C MET A 221 -6.48 -6.12 17.35
N GLU A 222 -6.62 -5.19 16.43
CA GLU A 222 -7.88 -4.51 16.10
C GLU A 222 -8.52 -5.17 14.88
N TRP A 223 -9.72 -5.72 15.04
CA TRP A 223 -10.40 -6.47 13.97
C TRP A 223 -11.10 -5.57 12.95
N ASP A 224 -11.76 -4.50 13.42
CA ASP A 224 -12.53 -3.62 12.53
C ASP A 224 -11.66 -2.92 11.47
N PRO A 225 -10.47 -2.37 11.79
CA PRO A 225 -9.57 -1.84 10.76
C PRO A 225 -8.93 -2.91 9.88
N TRP A 226 -8.89 -4.20 10.32
CA TRP A 226 -8.31 -5.28 9.54
C TRP A 226 -9.23 -5.72 8.39
N LEU A 227 -10.55 -5.69 8.59
CA LEU A 227 -11.56 -6.02 7.59
C LEU A 227 -11.85 -4.84 6.65
#